data_5cfb527b53e9bb63fe5890c6ecc83123
#
_entry.id   5cfb527b53e9bb63fe5890c6ecc83123
#
_cell.length_a   1.000
_cell.length_b   1.000
_cell.length_c   1.000
_cell.angle_alpha   90.00
_cell.angle_beta   90.00
_cell.angle_gamma   90.00
#
_symmetry.space_group_name_H-M   'P 1'
#
loop_
_entity.id
_entity.type
_entity.pdbx_description
1 polymer ?
#
loop_
_entity_poly.entity_id
_entity_poly.type
_entity_poly.pdbx_seq_one_letter_code
_entity_poly.pdbx_strand_id
1 'polypeptide(L)'
;MSVALLCVTAVALDALLGEPRRWHPLVAFGNFAGRIEQRFNSGGRGWRSHGVTAWVIAVVPLTLLATALSWAPYIGWVLEILALYCALGMRSLGEHVIPVAQALRSDDLDAARTRVSYLVSRQTSELDRTEVARAATESVLENGSDAVFAALFWFVVAGVPGVVLYRLSNTLDAMWGYRNERFERFGWAAAKIDDVLNYVPARLVALTYAVLGKTRLALKCWRTQGPTWDSPNAGPVMASGAGALGVELGGAAIYHGEVHQRPPLGEGPAADADSIDRGWQLVQRGVWLWLLILCVGGQFYA
;
A
#
# COMPACT_ATOMS: atom_id res chain seq x y z
N MET A 1 24.02 8.51 -10.40
CA MET A 1 22.92 9.48 -10.30
C MET A 1 22.58 9.69 -8.83
N SER A 2 22.09 10.88 -8.44
CA SER A 2 21.61 11.05 -7.06
C SER A 2 20.32 10.25 -6.82
N VAL A 3 20.11 9.81 -5.58
CA VAL A 3 18.90 9.05 -5.18
C VAL A 3 17.63 9.87 -5.46
N ALA A 4 17.69 11.19 -5.26
CA ALA A 4 16.58 12.09 -5.57
C ALA A 4 16.18 12.02 -7.06
N LEU A 5 17.17 12.07 -7.96
CA LEU A 5 16.90 12.02 -9.41
C LEU A 5 16.34 10.66 -9.84
N LEU A 6 16.83 9.56 -9.25
CA LEU A 6 16.28 8.21 -9.48
C LEU A 6 14.81 8.15 -9.05
N CYS A 7 14.48 8.65 -7.85
CA CYS A 7 13.10 8.70 -7.34
C CYS A 7 12.19 9.56 -8.24
N VAL A 8 12.62 10.77 -8.61
CA VAL A 8 11.84 11.66 -9.50
C VAL A 8 11.59 10.98 -10.84
N THR A 9 12.61 10.32 -11.41
CA THR A 9 12.47 9.64 -12.70
C THR A 9 11.51 8.45 -12.61
N ALA A 10 11.61 7.63 -11.56
CA ALA A 10 10.72 6.48 -11.38
C ALA A 10 9.26 6.90 -11.16
N VAL A 11 9.01 7.94 -10.35
CA VAL A 11 7.66 8.50 -10.13
C VAL A 11 7.12 9.12 -11.43
N ALA A 12 7.95 9.80 -12.21
CA ALA A 12 7.54 10.35 -13.51
C ALA A 12 7.20 9.22 -14.50
N LEU A 13 7.97 8.14 -14.52
CA LEU A 13 7.65 6.96 -15.35
C LEU A 13 6.34 6.31 -14.94
N ASP A 14 6.09 6.12 -13.63
CA ASP A 14 4.82 5.59 -13.13
C ASP A 14 3.66 6.51 -13.54
N ALA A 15 3.79 7.82 -13.39
CA ALA A 15 2.75 8.78 -13.77
C ALA A 15 2.47 8.80 -15.29
N LEU A 16 3.49 8.62 -16.12
CA LEU A 16 3.37 8.70 -17.59
C LEU A 16 2.95 7.37 -18.22
N LEU A 17 3.55 6.26 -17.78
CA LEU A 17 3.37 4.95 -18.38
C LEU A 17 2.34 4.07 -17.64
N GLY A 18 2.19 4.27 -16.32
CA GLY A 18 1.41 3.41 -15.45
C GLY A 18 2.05 2.03 -15.28
N GLU A 19 1.30 1.09 -14.72
CA GLU A 19 1.78 -0.29 -14.58
C GLU A 19 1.87 -0.99 -15.94
N PRO A 20 2.95 -1.77 -16.18
CA PRO A 20 3.05 -2.59 -17.39
C PRO A 20 1.87 -3.57 -17.47
N ARG A 21 0.99 -3.42 -18.46
CA ARG A 21 -0.19 -4.28 -18.64
C ARG A 21 0.14 -5.72 -19.01
N ARG A 22 1.33 -5.96 -19.57
CA ARG A 22 1.85 -7.29 -19.94
C ARG A 22 3.21 -7.47 -19.30
N TRP A 23 3.48 -8.67 -18.80
CA TRP A 23 4.80 -9.05 -18.22
C TRP A 23 5.18 -8.26 -16.96
N HIS A 24 4.18 -7.81 -16.16
CA HIS A 24 4.48 -7.13 -14.91
C HIS A 24 5.25 -8.08 -13.97
N PRO A 25 6.44 -7.67 -13.44
CA PRO A 25 7.27 -8.54 -12.60
C PRO A 25 6.54 -9.08 -11.36
N LEU A 26 5.67 -8.27 -10.74
CA LEU A 26 4.90 -8.69 -9.57
C LEU A 26 3.82 -9.73 -9.90
N VAL A 27 3.26 -9.72 -11.11
CA VAL A 27 2.33 -10.78 -11.55
C VAL A 27 3.08 -12.09 -11.75
N ALA A 28 4.25 -12.05 -12.35
CA ALA A 28 5.11 -13.23 -12.48
C ALA A 28 5.55 -13.76 -11.10
N PHE A 29 5.90 -12.85 -10.19
CA PHE A 29 6.20 -13.18 -8.80
C PHE A 29 5.00 -13.80 -8.07
N GLY A 30 3.81 -13.24 -8.20
CA GLY A 30 2.58 -13.79 -7.60
C GLY A 30 2.30 -15.22 -8.06
N ASN A 31 2.47 -15.50 -9.36
CA ASN A 31 2.35 -16.85 -9.91
C ASN A 31 3.41 -17.80 -9.34
N PHE A 32 4.64 -17.34 -9.18
CA PHE A 32 5.71 -18.10 -8.53
C PHE A 32 5.41 -18.36 -7.06
N ALA A 33 4.99 -17.35 -6.31
CA ALA A 33 4.59 -17.45 -4.92
C ALA A 33 3.42 -18.44 -4.73
N GLY A 34 2.44 -18.43 -5.63
CA GLY A 34 1.34 -19.40 -5.62
C GLY A 34 1.81 -20.86 -5.77
N ARG A 35 2.83 -21.11 -6.61
CA ARG A 35 3.42 -22.47 -6.75
C ARG A 35 4.17 -22.89 -5.48
N ILE A 36 4.88 -21.96 -4.85
CA ILE A 36 5.56 -22.20 -3.57
C ILE A 36 4.51 -22.51 -2.49
N GLU A 37 3.47 -21.73 -2.41
CA GLU A 37 2.37 -21.95 -1.45
C GLU A 37 1.75 -23.33 -1.62
N GLN A 38 1.40 -23.73 -2.83
CA GLN A 38 0.85 -25.06 -3.10
C GLN A 38 1.77 -26.20 -2.63
N ARG A 39 3.09 -25.99 -2.69
CA ARG A 39 4.10 -26.99 -2.27
C ARG A 39 4.26 -27.05 -0.75
N PHE A 40 4.27 -25.90 -0.06
CA PHE A 40 4.57 -25.80 1.37
C PHE A 40 3.32 -25.71 2.25
N ASN A 41 2.15 -25.40 1.68
CA ASN A 41 0.86 -25.26 2.37
C ASN A 41 -0.23 -26.17 1.76
N SER A 42 0.15 -27.34 1.28
CA SER A 42 -0.79 -28.28 0.65
C SER A 42 -1.98 -28.59 1.57
N GLY A 43 -3.18 -28.31 1.08
CA GLY A 43 -4.44 -28.49 1.82
C GLY A 43 -4.57 -27.60 3.06
N GLY A 44 -3.88 -26.44 3.11
CA GLY A 44 -3.94 -25.53 4.26
C GLY A 44 -3.22 -26.03 5.52
N ARG A 45 -2.32 -27.02 5.39
CA ARG A 45 -1.64 -27.68 6.52
C ARG A 45 -0.25 -27.11 6.82
N GLY A 46 0.13 -26.02 6.16
CA GLY A 46 1.43 -25.39 6.37
C GLY A 46 1.58 -24.78 7.77
N TRP A 47 2.70 -25.08 8.43
CA TRP A 47 3.06 -24.49 9.70
C TRP A 47 3.78 -23.14 9.50
N ARG A 48 3.99 -22.38 10.58
CA ARG A 48 4.77 -21.13 10.57
C ARG A 48 6.18 -21.32 9.99
N SER A 49 6.86 -22.43 10.30
CA SER A 49 8.18 -22.75 9.75
C SER A 49 8.14 -22.95 8.21
N HIS A 50 7.09 -23.59 7.69
CA HIS A 50 6.91 -23.69 6.24
C HIS A 50 6.68 -22.32 5.60
N GLY A 51 5.93 -21.41 6.26
CA GLY A 51 5.74 -20.04 5.82
C GLY A 51 7.04 -19.23 5.79
N VAL A 52 7.87 -19.35 6.84
CA VAL A 52 9.21 -18.72 6.88
C VAL A 52 10.08 -19.24 5.73
N THR A 53 10.15 -20.57 5.54
CA THR A 53 10.94 -21.18 4.46
C THR A 53 10.43 -20.73 3.09
N ALA A 54 9.11 -20.72 2.89
CA ALA A 54 8.48 -20.28 1.65
C ALA A 54 8.80 -18.80 1.36
N TRP A 55 8.72 -17.93 2.37
CA TRP A 55 9.09 -16.52 2.25
C TRP A 55 10.57 -16.37 1.86
N VAL A 56 11.49 -17.06 2.53
CA VAL A 56 12.92 -17.01 2.23
C VAL A 56 13.20 -17.44 0.78
N ILE A 57 12.61 -18.55 0.35
CA ILE A 57 12.78 -19.07 -1.03
C ILE A 57 12.18 -18.10 -2.05
N ALA A 58 11.06 -17.46 -1.76
CA ALA A 58 10.40 -16.56 -2.67
C ALA A 58 11.13 -15.21 -2.79
N VAL A 59 11.57 -14.63 -1.67
CA VAL A 59 12.01 -13.23 -1.61
C VAL A 59 13.54 -13.11 -1.72
N VAL A 60 14.30 -13.87 -0.94
CA VAL A 60 15.74 -13.64 -0.80
C VAL A 60 16.51 -13.84 -2.13
N PRO A 61 16.31 -14.93 -2.91
CA PRO A 61 17.06 -15.10 -4.16
C PRO A 61 16.76 -14.00 -5.18
N LEU A 62 15.50 -13.55 -5.28
CA LEU A 62 15.11 -12.49 -6.22
C LEU A 62 15.68 -11.13 -5.80
N THR A 63 15.68 -10.84 -4.49
CA THR A 63 16.31 -9.64 -3.95
C THR A 63 17.81 -9.61 -4.23
N LEU A 64 18.52 -10.73 -3.99
CA LEU A 64 19.94 -10.84 -4.27
C LEU A 64 20.24 -10.72 -5.78
N LEU A 65 19.42 -11.33 -6.61
CA LEU A 65 19.56 -11.22 -8.08
C LEU A 65 19.38 -9.77 -8.54
N ALA A 66 18.31 -9.10 -8.11
CA ALA A 66 18.05 -7.70 -8.46
C ALA A 66 19.18 -6.78 -7.97
N THR A 67 19.70 -7.03 -6.77
CA THR A 67 20.86 -6.31 -6.22
C THR A 67 22.11 -6.52 -7.08
N ALA A 68 22.43 -7.75 -7.42
CA ALA A 68 23.59 -8.05 -8.26
C ALA A 68 23.49 -7.40 -9.65
N LEU A 69 22.28 -7.40 -10.23
CA LEU A 69 22.01 -6.75 -11.51
C LEU A 69 22.13 -5.22 -11.43
N SER A 70 21.75 -4.60 -10.31
CA SER A 70 21.86 -3.14 -10.13
C SER A 70 23.31 -2.67 -10.02
N TRP A 71 24.26 -3.56 -9.72
CA TRP A 71 25.70 -3.26 -9.72
C TRP A 71 26.37 -3.38 -11.10
N ALA A 72 25.59 -3.73 -12.14
CA ALA A 72 26.13 -3.83 -13.48
C ALA A 72 26.68 -2.47 -13.96
N PRO A 73 27.95 -2.43 -14.42
CA PRO A 73 28.56 -1.21 -14.91
C PRO A 73 27.74 -0.64 -16.09
N TYR A 74 27.68 0.68 -16.18
CA TYR A 74 26.99 1.47 -17.22
C TYR A 74 25.45 1.42 -17.23
N ILE A 75 24.81 0.31 -16.81
CA ILE A 75 23.35 0.14 -16.87
C ILE A 75 22.68 0.05 -15.49
N GLY A 76 23.45 -0.03 -14.40
CA GLY A 76 22.94 -0.20 -13.04
C GLY A 76 21.87 0.85 -12.67
N TRP A 77 22.12 2.12 -13.00
CA TRP A 77 21.18 3.20 -12.74
C TRP A 77 19.82 3.04 -13.47
N VAL A 78 19.81 2.41 -14.65
CA VAL A 78 18.55 2.09 -15.37
C VAL A 78 17.79 1.02 -14.60
N LEU A 79 18.50 0.00 -14.11
CA LEU A 79 17.90 -1.08 -13.32
C LEU A 79 17.38 -0.58 -11.96
N GLU A 80 18.04 0.40 -11.34
CA GLU A 80 17.56 1.07 -10.14
C GLU A 80 16.23 1.80 -10.39
N ILE A 81 16.15 2.58 -11.48
CA ILE A 81 14.90 3.25 -11.88
C ILE A 81 13.81 2.24 -12.17
N LEU A 82 14.10 1.19 -12.93
CA LEU A 82 13.12 0.15 -13.28
C LEU A 82 12.63 -0.62 -12.04
N ALA A 83 13.52 -0.94 -11.11
CA ALA A 83 13.15 -1.62 -9.87
C ALA A 83 12.17 -0.77 -9.04
N LEU A 84 12.46 0.53 -8.88
CA LEU A 84 11.55 1.44 -8.18
C LEU A 84 10.25 1.63 -8.97
N TYR A 85 10.31 1.90 -10.27
CA TYR A 85 9.14 2.05 -11.12
C TYR A 85 8.18 0.85 -11.05
N CYS A 86 8.70 -0.38 -11.15
CA CYS A 86 7.88 -1.59 -11.03
C CYS A 86 7.35 -1.83 -9.59
N ALA A 87 7.96 -1.21 -8.58
CA ALA A 87 7.49 -1.29 -7.20
C ALA A 87 6.40 -0.25 -6.88
N LEU A 88 6.35 0.86 -7.62
CA LEU A 88 5.36 1.91 -7.45
C LEU A 88 4.01 1.48 -8.04
N GLY A 89 2.93 1.92 -7.42
CA GLY A 89 1.56 1.71 -7.88
C GLY A 89 0.71 2.98 -7.78
N MET A 90 1.33 4.17 -7.88
CA MET A 90 0.62 5.44 -7.69
C MET A 90 -0.41 5.67 -8.78
N ARG A 91 -0.03 5.53 -10.06
CA ARG A 91 -0.99 5.71 -11.16
C ARG A 91 -2.09 4.66 -11.15
N SER A 92 -1.75 3.40 -10.91
CA SER A 92 -2.71 2.31 -10.80
C SER A 92 -3.74 2.58 -9.69
N LEU A 93 -3.30 3.05 -8.53
CA LEU A 93 -4.20 3.45 -7.44
C LEU A 93 -5.19 4.53 -7.91
N GLY A 94 -4.72 5.58 -8.58
CA GLY A 94 -5.57 6.62 -9.14
C GLY A 94 -6.57 6.10 -10.17
N GLU A 95 -6.12 5.22 -11.08
CA GLU A 95 -6.97 4.61 -12.13
C GLU A 95 -8.11 3.76 -11.55
N HIS A 96 -7.93 3.19 -10.34
CA HIS A 96 -8.98 2.42 -9.66
C HIS A 96 -9.88 3.29 -8.77
N VAL A 97 -9.35 4.32 -8.14
CA VAL A 97 -10.06 5.13 -7.15
C VAL A 97 -10.93 6.21 -7.78
N ILE A 98 -10.42 6.92 -8.80
CA ILE A 98 -11.16 8.01 -9.45
C ILE A 98 -12.49 7.53 -10.05
N PRO A 99 -12.58 6.37 -10.73
CA PRO A 99 -13.86 5.87 -11.24
C PRO A 99 -14.90 5.56 -10.16
N VAL A 100 -14.49 5.24 -8.90
CA VAL A 100 -15.45 5.07 -7.80
C VAL A 100 -16.11 6.40 -7.46
N ALA A 101 -15.33 7.46 -7.31
CA ALA A 101 -15.85 8.81 -7.04
C ALA A 101 -16.75 9.32 -8.16
N GLN A 102 -16.38 9.06 -9.42
CA GLN A 102 -17.20 9.41 -10.59
C GLN A 102 -18.54 8.68 -10.60
N ALA A 103 -18.56 7.37 -10.35
CA ALA A 103 -19.79 6.58 -10.28
C ALA A 103 -20.72 7.06 -9.17
N LEU A 104 -20.16 7.38 -7.98
CA LEU A 104 -20.94 7.97 -6.89
C LEU A 104 -21.55 9.33 -7.27
N ARG A 105 -20.85 10.20 -8.00
CA ARG A 105 -21.37 11.49 -8.44
C ARG A 105 -22.45 11.37 -9.50
N SER A 106 -22.37 10.36 -10.38
CA SER A 106 -23.38 10.09 -11.38
C SER A 106 -24.58 9.30 -10.86
N ASP A 107 -24.66 9.06 -9.56
CA ASP A 107 -25.71 8.29 -8.87
C ASP A 107 -25.80 6.81 -9.30
N ASP A 108 -24.74 6.28 -9.87
CA ASP A 108 -24.62 4.88 -10.29
C ASP A 108 -23.95 4.05 -9.17
N LEU A 109 -24.77 3.61 -8.21
CA LEU A 109 -24.30 2.86 -7.05
C LEU A 109 -23.77 1.46 -7.45
N ASP A 110 -24.34 0.82 -8.45
CA ASP A 110 -23.92 -0.52 -8.88
C ASP A 110 -22.55 -0.47 -9.57
N ALA A 111 -22.30 0.54 -10.41
CA ALA A 111 -20.96 0.78 -10.94
C ALA A 111 -19.98 1.11 -9.81
N ALA A 112 -20.37 1.93 -8.82
CA ALA A 112 -19.50 2.28 -7.70
C ALA A 112 -19.13 1.05 -6.85
N ARG A 113 -20.08 0.15 -6.57
CA ARG A 113 -19.86 -1.14 -5.89
C ARG A 113 -18.90 -2.04 -6.66
N THR A 114 -19.10 -2.14 -7.98
CA THR A 114 -18.22 -2.91 -8.86
C THR A 114 -16.80 -2.33 -8.87
N ARG A 115 -16.64 -1.00 -8.94
CA ARG A 115 -15.32 -0.34 -8.95
C ARG A 115 -14.61 -0.50 -7.62
N VAL A 116 -15.29 -0.32 -6.50
CA VAL A 116 -14.66 -0.45 -5.18
C VAL A 116 -14.27 -1.91 -4.86
N SER A 117 -14.93 -2.92 -5.46
CA SER A 117 -14.54 -4.32 -5.27
C SER A 117 -13.15 -4.66 -5.81
N TYR A 118 -12.59 -3.87 -6.71
CA TYR A 118 -11.19 -4.01 -7.16
C TYR A 118 -10.17 -3.44 -6.15
N LEU A 119 -10.63 -2.67 -5.16
CA LEU A 119 -9.78 -2.00 -4.18
C LEU A 119 -9.78 -2.67 -2.81
N VAL A 120 -10.83 -3.42 -2.48
CA VAL A 120 -11.02 -3.99 -1.14
C VAL A 120 -11.37 -5.46 -1.19
N SER A 121 -10.95 -6.23 -0.18
CA SER A 121 -11.23 -7.67 -0.06
C SER A 121 -12.57 -7.99 0.62
N ARG A 122 -13.30 -6.97 1.11
CA ARG A 122 -14.62 -7.13 1.72
C ARG A 122 -15.74 -7.23 0.70
N GLN A 123 -16.88 -7.78 1.12
CA GLN A 123 -18.09 -7.82 0.30
C GLN A 123 -18.59 -6.40 -0.01
N THR A 124 -18.84 -6.12 -1.29
CA THR A 124 -19.22 -4.77 -1.76
C THR A 124 -20.63 -4.69 -2.34
N SER A 125 -21.28 -5.82 -2.61
CA SER A 125 -22.58 -5.90 -3.32
C SER A 125 -23.72 -5.19 -2.62
N GLU A 126 -23.65 -5.05 -1.29
CA GLU A 126 -24.71 -4.48 -0.46
C GLU A 126 -24.37 -3.11 0.15
N LEU A 127 -23.14 -2.60 -0.11
CA LEU A 127 -22.69 -1.33 0.45
C LEU A 127 -23.58 -0.17 -0.03
N ASP A 128 -23.95 0.71 0.89
CA ASP A 128 -24.56 1.97 0.53
C ASP A 128 -23.53 2.98 -0.01
N ARG A 129 -23.99 4.17 -0.43
CA ARG A 129 -23.12 5.21 -1.01
C ARG A 129 -21.99 5.64 -0.06
N THR A 130 -22.33 5.82 1.20
CA THR A 130 -21.40 6.23 2.26
C THR A 130 -20.37 5.14 2.54
N GLU A 131 -20.82 3.90 2.58
CA GLU A 131 -19.95 2.74 2.79
C GLU A 131 -18.98 2.50 1.63
N VAL A 132 -19.44 2.71 0.39
CA VAL A 132 -18.57 2.68 -0.81
C VAL A 132 -17.53 3.79 -0.74
N ALA A 133 -17.93 5.03 -0.43
CA ALA A 133 -17.02 6.17 -0.31
C ALA A 133 -16.01 5.96 0.81
N ARG A 134 -16.45 5.46 1.97
CA ARG A 134 -15.60 5.10 3.10
C ARG A 134 -14.58 4.02 2.71
N ALA A 135 -15.04 2.94 2.06
CA ALA A 135 -14.18 1.86 1.60
C ALA A 135 -13.10 2.35 0.64
N ALA A 136 -13.47 3.17 -0.34
CA ALA A 136 -12.54 3.73 -1.30
C ALA A 136 -11.54 4.70 -0.64
N THR A 137 -12.00 5.57 0.28
CA THR A 137 -11.13 6.50 0.99
C THR A 137 -10.13 5.77 1.89
N GLU A 138 -10.57 4.75 2.65
CA GLU A 138 -9.69 3.87 3.43
C GLU A 138 -8.62 3.25 2.53
N SER A 139 -9.03 2.67 1.40
CA SER A 139 -8.13 2.02 0.44
C SER A 139 -7.10 2.99 -0.16
N VAL A 140 -7.49 4.24 -0.46
CA VAL A 140 -6.55 5.28 -0.93
C VAL A 140 -5.47 5.55 0.08
N LEU A 141 -5.86 5.78 1.34
CA LEU A 141 -4.91 6.13 2.39
C LEU A 141 -3.94 4.98 2.70
N GLU A 142 -4.45 3.76 2.79
CA GLU A 142 -3.70 2.55 3.12
C GLU A 142 -2.80 2.13 1.95
N ASN A 143 -3.35 1.94 0.74
CA ASN A 143 -2.56 1.56 -0.42
C ASN A 143 -1.59 2.67 -0.88
N GLY A 144 -1.93 3.94 -0.66
CA GLY A 144 -1.00 5.05 -0.81
C GLY A 144 0.24 4.87 0.06
N SER A 145 0.05 4.48 1.33
CA SER A 145 1.16 4.15 2.22
C SER A 145 1.99 2.98 1.66
N ASP A 146 1.36 1.87 1.35
CA ASP A 146 2.04 0.62 1.04
C ASP A 146 2.62 0.59 -0.38
N ALA A 147 1.84 0.98 -1.37
CA ALA A 147 2.25 0.86 -2.77
C ALA A 147 3.06 2.06 -3.29
N VAL A 148 3.16 3.15 -2.51
CA VAL A 148 3.87 4.35 -2.96
C VAL A 148 4.94 4.77 -1.95
N PHE A 149 4.54 5.21 -0.76
CA PHE A 149 5.47 5.80 0.21
C PHE A 149 6.47 4.79 0.76
N ALA A 150 6.03 3.58 1.10
CA ALA A 150 6.93 2.58 1.65
C ALA A 150 7.91 2.05 0.58
N ALA A 151 7.50 1.96 -0.69
CA ALA A 151 8.42 1.66 -1.79
C ALA A 151 9.49 2.75 -1.96
N LEU A 152 9.10 4.04 -1.94
CA LEU A 152 10.02 5.16 -1.96
C LEU A 152 10.96 5.14 -0.75
N PHE A 153 10.43 4.92 0.45
CA PHE A 153 11.23 4.86 1.68
C PHE A 153 12.32 3.80 1.59
N TRP A 154 11.96 2.57 1.24
CA TRP A 154 12.93 1.48 1.18
C TRP A 154 13.94 1.64 0.06
N PHE A 155 13.56 2.28 -1.04
CA PHE A 155 14.52 2.64 -2.09
C PHE A 155 15.50 3.71 -1.60
N VAL A 156 15.04 4.72 -0.88
CA VAL A 156 15.91 5.78 -0.33
C VAL A 156 16.88 5.23 0.71
N VAL A 157 16.42 4.32 1.58
CA VAL A 157 17.20 3.76 2.69
C VAL A 157 18.20 2.71 2.21
N ALA A 158 17.82 1.85 1.31
CA ALA A 158 18.59 0.66 0.96
C ALA A 158 18.66 0.36 -0.55
N GLY A 159 18.26 1.30 -1.42
CA GLY A 159 18.33 1.12 -2.88
C GLY A 159 17.48 -0.04 -3.39
N VAL A 160 17.99 -0.70 -4.44
CA VAL A 160 17.33 -1.86 -5.06
C VAL A 160 17.05 -2.99 -4.06
N PRO A 161 18.02 -3.44 -3.23
CA PRO A 161 17.71 -4.49 -2.25
C PRO A 161 16.56 -4.12 -1.32
N GLY A 162 16.49 -2.87 -0.86
CA GLY A 162 15.42 -2.41 0.02
C GLY A 162 14.06 -2.44 -0.64
N VAL A 163 13.91 -1.81 -1.80
CA VAL A 163 12.62 -1.71 -2.48
C VAL A 163 12.13 -3.07 -2.98
N VAL A 164 13.02 -3.94 -3.47
CA VAL A 164 12.65 -5.29 -3.95
C VAL A 164 12.23 -6.16 -2.78
N LEU A 165 13.02 -6.23 -1.70
CA LEU A 165 12.67 -6.98 -0.50
C LEU A 165 11.32 -6.53 0.06
N TYR A 166 11.12 -5.23 0.19
CA TYR A 166 9.86 -4.66 0.65
C TYR A 166 8.69 -5.06 -0.25
N ARG A 167 8.78 -4.79 -1.54
CA ARG A 167 7.65 -4.99 -2.46
C ARG A 167 7.27 -6.45 -2.62
N LEU A 168 8.25 -7.36 -2.65
CA LEU A 168 7.98 -8.80 -2.67
C LEU A 168 7.34 -9.27 -1.36
N SER A 169 7.80 -8.77 -0.20
CA SER A 169 7.20 -9.10 1.11
C SER A 169 5.76 -8.61 1.23
N ASN A 170 5.50 -7.37 0.83
CA ASN A 170 4.17 -6.78 0.80
C ASN A 170 3.22 -7.55 -0.16
N THR A 171 3.73 -8.02 -1.30
CA THR A 171 2.97 -8.88 -2.20
C THR A 171 2.63 -10.23 -1.55
N LEU A 172 3.56 -10.83 -0.78
CA LEU A 172 3.29 -12.07 -0.05
C LEU A 172 2.30 -11.87 1.09
N ASP A 173 2.32 -10.74 1.78
CA ASP A 173 1.30 -10.41 2.78
C ASP A 173 -0.08 -10.31 2.12
N ALA A 174 -0.20 -9.59 1.03
CA ALA A 174 -1.44 -9.49 0.26
C ALA A 174 -1.97 -10.85 -0.23
N MET A 175 -1.09 -11.85 -0.44
CA MET A 175 -1.47 -13.19 -0.89
C MET A 175 -1.68 -14.19 0.25
N TRP A 176 -0.88 -14.11 1.31
CA TRP A 176 -0.82 -15.11 2.38
C TRP A 176 -1.18 -14.58 3.77
N GLY A 177 -1.23 -13.25 3.97
CA GLY A 177 -1.42 -12.62 5.28
C GLY A 177 -2.84 -12.73 5.86
N TYR A 178 -3.78 -13.34 5.14
CA TYR A 178 -5.16 -13.49 5.59
C TYR A 178 -5.29 -14.40 6.81
N ARG A 179 -6.08 -13.98 7.80
CA ARG A 179 -6.43 -14.78 8.99
C ARG A 179 -7.63 -15.69 8.69
N ASN A 180 -7.39 -16.73 7.90
CA ASN A 180 -8.36 -17.78 7.61
C ASN A 180 -7.71 -19.16 7.82
N GLU A 181 -8.49 -20.22 7.82
CA GLU A 181 -8.02 -21.60 8.08
C GLU A 181 -6.81 -21.98 7.21
N ARG A 182 -6.76 -21.51 5.97
CA ARG A 182 -5.68 -21.83 5.03
C ARG A 182 -4.37 -21.13 5.36
N PHE A 183 -4.42 -19.89 5.82
CA PHE A 183 -3.23 -19.03 5.90
C PHE A 183 -2.83 -18.63 7.33
N GLU A 184 -3.67 -18.82 8.35
CA GLU A 184 -3.40 -18.33 9.69
C GLU A 184 -2.03 -18.77 10.25
N ARG A 185 -1.61 -20.00 9.96
CA ARG A 185 -0.29 -20.51 10.35
C ARG A 185 0.78 -20.21 9.31
N PHE A 186 0.50 -20.57 8.06
CA PHE A 186 1.46 -20.43 6.96
C PHE A 186 1.77 -18.97 6.67
N GLY A 187 0.77 -18.10 6.57
CA GLY A 187 0.92 -16.68 6.23
C GLY A 187 1.48 -15.82 7.35
N TRP A 188 1.59 -16.36 8.57
CA TRP A 188 2.09 -15.60 9.72
C TRP A 188 3.42 -14.90 9.48
N ALA A 189 4.36 -15.55 8.80
CA ALA A 189 5.66 -14.96 8.50
C ALA A 189 5.55 -13.78 7.53
N ALA A 190 4.77 -13.92 6.45
CA ALA A 190 4.54 -12.85 5.48
C ALA A 190 3.92 -11.62 6.18
N ALA A 191 2.85 -11.82 6.95
CA ALA A 191 2.19 -10.74 7.70
C ALA A 191 3.13 -10.06 8.71
N LYS A 192 3.93 -10.81 9.46
CA LYS A 192 4.82 -10.23 10.47
C LYS A 192 6.03 -9.51 9.87
N ILE A 193 6.58 -10.00 8.77
CA ILE A 193 7.67 -9.33 8.06
C ILE A 193 7.17 -8.04 7.43
N ASP A 194 5.99 -8.06 6.81
CA ASP A 194 5.36 -6.87 6.25
C ASP A 194 5.04 -5.84 7.35
N ASP A 195 4.48 -6.27 8.49
CA ASP A 195 4.25 -5.42 9.66
C ASP A 195 5.54 -4.68 10.09
N VAL A 196 6.68 -5.37 10.13
CA VAL A 196 7.98 -4.79 10.50
C VAL A 196 8.49 -3.83 9.44
N LEU A 197 8.42 -4.21 8.17
CA LEU A 197 8.89 -3.39 7.05
C LEU A 197 8.06 -2.11 6.89
N ASN A 198 6.77 -2.16 7.17
CA ASN A 198 5.88 -0.99 7.12
C ASN A 198 5.93 -0.14 8.38
N TYR A 199 6.57 -0.58 9.48
CA TYR A 199 6.48 0.12 10.76
C TYR A 199 6.95 1.58 10.69
N VAL A 200 8.12 1.85 10.13
CA VAL A 200 8.65 3.21 9.98
C VAL A 200 7.94 3.97 8.87
N PRO A 201 7.82 3.43 7.64
CA PRO A 201 7.09 4.11 6.57
C PRO A 201 5.69 4.59 6.98
N ALA A 202 4.88 3.75 7.61
CA ALA A 202 3.52 4.09 8.04
C ALA A 202 3.48 5.31 8.98
N ARG A 203 4.46 5.46 9.89
CA ARG A 203 4.54 6.63 10.79
C ARG A 203 4.95 7.88 10.04
N LEU A 204 5.85 7.78 9.10
CA LEU A 204 6.23 8.90 8.23
C LEU A 204 5.06 9.34 7.34
N VAL A 205 4.28 8.39 6.82
CA VAL A 205 3.06 8.68 6.04
C VAL A 205 2.00 9.32 6.92
N ALA A 206 1.74 8.79 8.12
CA ALA A 206 0.82 9.41 9.07
C ALA A 206 1.21 10.85 9.40
N LEU A 207 2.52 11.13 9.60
CA LEU A 207 3.02 12.48 9.78
C LEU A 207 2.84 13.35 8.53
N THR A 208 3.10 12.79 7.34
CA THR A 208 2.90 13.47 6.06
C THR A 208 1.44 13.90 5.89
N TYR A 209 0.49 13.00 6.14
CA TYR A 209 -0.94 13.32 6.08
C TYR A 209 -1.32 14.39 7.10
N ALA A 210 -0.79 14.30 8.33
CA ALA A 210 -1.03 15.31 9.36
C ALA A 210 -0.53 16.71 8.95
N VAL A 211 0.67 16.79 8.36
CA VAL A 211 1.25 18.08 7.92
C VAL A 211 0.47 18.69 6.75
N LEU A 212 -0.04 17.87 5.85
CA LEU A 212 -0.73 18.32 4.63
C LEU A 212 -2.23 18.56 4.81
N GLY A 213 -2.83 18.15 5.94
CA GLY A 213 -4.25 18.28 6.23
C GLY A 213 -4.56 19.06 7.49
N LYS A 214 -5.65 18.67 8.19
CA LYS A 214 -6.01 19.24 9.49
C LYS A 214 -5.10 18.72 10.59
N THR A 215 -3.89 19.27 10.71
CA THR A 215 -2.77 18.76 11.54
C THR A 215 -3.19 18.37 12.95
N ARG A 216 -3.89 19.25 13.69
CA ARG A 216 -4.28 18.97 15.09
C ARG A 216 -5.21 17.77 15.18
N LEU A 217 -6.17 17.67 14.29
CA LEU A 217 -7.13 16.58 14.26
C LEU A 217 -6.47 15.26 13.82
N ALA A 218 -5.63 15.30 12.80
CA ALA A 218 -4.86 14.16 12.34
C ALA A 218 -3.99 13.55 13.46
N LEU A 219 -3.23 14.38 14.17
CA LEU A 219 -2.41 13.93 15.29
C LEU A 219 -3.24 13.42 16.48
N LYS A 220 -4.39 14.02 16.76
CA LYS A 220 -5.34 13.52 17.77
C LYS A 220 -5.83 12.12 17.40
N CYS A 221 -6.40 11.98 16.20
CA CYS A 221 -6.93 10.69 15.72
C CYS A 221 -5.85 9.61 15.67
N TRP A 222 -4.66 9.92 15.15
CA TRP A 222 -3.54 8.98 15.15
C TRP A 222 -3.22 8.46 16.57
N ARG A 223 -3.09 9.36 17.56
CA ARG A 223 -2.73 8.98 18.94
C ARG A 223 -3.81 8.18 19.66
N THR A 224 -5.08 8.52 19.43
CA THR A 224 -6.19 7.94 20.19
C THR A 224 -6.88 6.77 19.49
N GLN A 225 -6.93 6.77 18.16
CA GLN A 225 -7.66 5.79 17.36
C GLN A 225 -6.74 4.82 16.64
N GLY A 226 -5.56 5.27 16.16
CA GLY A 226 -4.60 4.42 15.47
C GLY A 226 -4.23 3.14 16.24
N PRO A 227 -3.96 3.18 17.56
CA PRO A 227 -3.63 1.99 18.34
C PRO A 227 -4.79 1.00 18.55
N THR A 228 -6.03 1.39 18.28
CA THR A 228 -7.21 0.50 18.44
C THR A 228 -7.46 -0.37 17.21
N TRP A 229 -6.72 -0.14 16.13
CA TRP A 229 -6.84 -0.89 14.88
C TRP A 229 -6.02 -2.17 14.91
N ASP A 230 -6.48 -3.22 14.23
CA ASP A 230 -5.83 -4.54 14.22
C ASP A 230 -4.41 -4.52 13.61
N SER A 231 -4.22 -3.73 12.55
CA SER A 231 -2.90 -3.55 11.94
C SER A 231 -2.13 -2.43 12.64
N PRO A 232 -0.89 -2.68 13.09
CA PRO A 232 -0.06 -1.67 13.73
C PRO A 232 0.37 -0.54 12.76
N ASN A 233 0.15 -0.70 11.45
CA ASN A 233 0.55 0.22 10.40
C ASN A 233 -0.65 0.89 9.73
N ALA A 234 -1.65 0.15 9.32
CA ALA A 234 -2.87 0.69 8.72
C ALA A 234 -3.62 1.62 9.69
N GLY A 235 -3.68 1.27 10.98
CA GLY A 235 -4.32 2.10 12.00
C GLY A 235 -3.76 3.52 12.06
N PRO A 236 -2.47 3.73 12.32
CA PRO A 236 -1.82 5.05 12.27
C PRO A 236 -2.06 5.82 10.96
N VAL A 237 -1.90 5.16 9.82
CA VAL A 237 -2.06 5.78 8.49
C VAL A 237 -3.48 6.24 8.26
N MET A 238 -4.46 5.35 8.45
CA MET A 238 -5.86 5.65 8.20
C MET A 238 -6.43 6.64 9.23
N ALA A 239 -6.09 6.49 10.51
CA ALA A 239 -6.54 7.43 11.55
C ALA A 239 -6.01 8.84 11.30
N SER A 240 -4.71 8.98 10.97
CA SER A 240 -4.12 10.26 10.62
C SER A 240 -4.72 10.82 9.33
N GLY A 241 -4.88 10.01 8.30
CA GLY A 241 -5.48 10.41 7.03
C GLY A 241 -6.93 10.86 7.19
N ALA A 242 -7.77 10.10 7.89
CA ALA A 242 -9.15 10.46 8.21
C ALA A 242 -9.23 11.78 8.97
N GLY A 243 -8.39 11.95 10.00
CA GLY A 243 -8.27 13.20 10.75
C GLY A 243 -7.76 14.35 9.88
N ALA A 244 -6.82 14.13 8.98
CA ALA A 244 -6.30 15.13 8.04
C ALA A 244 -7.39 15.63 7.09
N LEU A 245 -8.22 14.73 6.59
CA LEU A 245 -9.38 15.02 5.74
C LEU A 245 -10.55 15.60 6.55
N GLY A 246 -10.64 15.30 7.85
CA GLY A 246 -11.75 15.65 8.73
C GLY A 246 -13.03 14.93 8.34
N VAL A 247 -12.94 13.63 8.14
CA VAL A 247 -14.05 12.72 7.80
C VAL A 247 -14.05 11.52 8.74
N GLU A 248 -15.21 10.86 8.86
CA GLU A 248 -15.33 9.61 9.59
C GLU A 248 -15.13 8.40 8.66
N LEU A 249 -14.24 7.50 9.08
CA LEU A 249 -13.92 6.21 8.45
C LEU A 249 -14.05 5.08 9.49
N GLY A 250 -13.72 3.85 9.14
CA GLY A 250 -13.85 2.71 10.04
C GLY A 250 -15.30 2.20 10.12
N GLY A 251 -15.72 1.73 11.29
CA GLY A 251 -17.05 1.16 11.51
C GLY A 251 -17.22 -0.24 10.90
N ALA A 252 -18.44 -0.77 10.94
CA ALA A 252 -18.75 -2.12 10.50
C ALA A 252 -18.36 -2.39 9.04
N ALA A 253 -17.89 -3.61 8.77
CA ALA A 253 -17.62 -4.11 7.42
C ALA A 253 -17.93 -5.61 7.35
N ILE A 254 -18.38 -6.09 6.19
CA ILE A 254 -18.74 -7.50 5.97
C ILE A 254 -17.57 -8.20 5.25
N TYR A 255 -17.01 -9.22 5.89
CA TYR A 255 -16.00 -10.09 5.32
C TYR A 255 -16.53 -11.53 5.32
N HIS A 256 -16.55 -12.18 4.17
CA HIS A 256 -17.01 -13.58 4.03
C HIS A 256 -18.41 -13.86 4.63
N GLY A 257 -19.30 -12.85 4.59
CA GLY A 257 -20.66 -12.96 5.17
C GLY A 257 -20.76 -12.66 6.66
N GLU A 258 -19.64 -12.36 7.35
CA GLU A 258 -19.62 -12.01 8.76
C GLU A 258 -19.39 -10.51 8.97
N VAL A 259 -20.15 -9.91 9.89
CA VAL A 259 -20.01 -8.50 10.25
C VAL A 259 -18.88 -8.32 11.24
N HIS A 260 -17.81 -7.65 10.81
CA HIS A 260 -16.70 -7.25 11.66
C HIS A 260 -16.90 -5.81 12.15
N GLN A 261 -16.98 -5.65 13.45
CA GLN A 261 -17.03 -4.33 14.09
C GLN A 261 -15.61 -3.78 14.16
N ARG A 262 -15.34 -2.72 13.37
CA ARG A 262 -14.07 -2.02 13.37
C ARG A 262 -14.19 -0.71 14.15
N PRO A 263 -13.13 -0.25 14.86
CA PRO A 263 -13.14 1.04 15.52
C PRO A 263 -13.41 2.19 14.53
N PRO A 264 -14.06 3.28 14.95
CA PRO A 264 -14.17 4.49 14.13
C PRO A 264 -12.80 5.15 13.99
N LEU A 265 -12.54 5.77 12.84
CA LEU A 265 -11.33 6.51 12.52
C LEU A 265 -11.70 7.91 12.02
N GLY A 266 -10.94 8.92 12.43
CA GLY A 266 -11.23 10.30 12.10
C GLY A 266 -12.37 10.90 12.94
N GLU A 267 -12.70 12.14 12.64
CA GLU A 267 -13.84 12.87 13.21
C GLU A 267 -14.35 13.85 12.14
N GLY A 268 -15.66 13.87 11.94
CA GLY A 268 -16.29 14.75 10.97
C GLY A 268 -17.52 14.13 10.33
N PRO A 269 -17.96 14.65 9.18
CA PRO A 269 -19.05 14.05 8.41
C PRO A 269 -18.63 12.67 7.88
N ALA A 270 -19.63 11.86 7.55
CA ALA A 270 -19.45 10.60 6.85
C ALA A 270 -18.74 10.83 5.50
N ALA A 271 -17.98 9.81 5.06
CA ALA A 271 -17.28 9.86 3.79
C ALA A 271 -18.23 9.96 2.60
N ASP A 272 -17.84 10.70 1.59
CA ASP A 272 -18.51 10.92 0.32
C ASP A 272 -17.56 10.85 -0.88
N ALA A 273 -18.06 11.10 -2.09
CA ALA A 273 -17.24 11.10 -3.29
C ALA A 273 -16.06 12.11 -3.25
N ASP A 274 -16.28 13.25 -2.58
CA ASP A 274 -15.22 14.27 -2.44
C ASP A 274 -14.15 13.85 -1.46
N SER A 275 -14.49 13.01 -0.49
CA SER A 275 -13.52 12.42 0.44
C SER A 275 -12.53 11.52 -0.28
N ILE A 276 -12.97 10.78 -1.31
CA ILE A 276 -12.11 9.95 -2.16
C ILE A 276 -11.09 10.80 -2.90
N ASP A 277 -11.54 11.87 -3.56
CA ASP A 277 -10.64 12.76 -4.32
C ASP A 277 -9.67 13.50 -3.42
N ARG A 278 -10.14 13.98 -2.25
CA ARG A 278 -9.26 14.64 -1.26
C ARG A 278 -8.23 13.66 -0.70
N GLY A 279 -8.61 12.40 -0.47
CA GLY A 279 -7.69 11.34 -0.07
C GLY A 279 -6.62 11.10 -1.14
N TRP A 280 -7.03 10.99 -2.39
CA TRP A 280 -6.11 10.87 -3.52
C TRP A 280 -5.16 12.06 -3.66
N GLN A 281 -5.69 13.28 -3.56
CA GLN A 281 -4.88 14.50 -3.58
C GLN A 281 -3.89 14.55 -2.41
N LEU A 282 -4.27 14.03 -1.22
CA LEU A 282 -3.40 13.97 -0.06
C LEU A 282 -2.20 13.04 -0.33
N VAL A 283 -2.43 11.89 -0.93
CA VAL A 283 -1.36 10.97 -1.37
C VAL A 283 -0.44 11.68 -2.38
N GLN A 284 -1.00 12.27 -3.44
CA GLN A 284 -0.21 12.97 -4.47
C GLN A 284 0.65 14.09 -3.89
N ARG A 285 0.06 14.96 -3.07
CA ARG A 285 0.79 16.06 -2.40
C ARG A 285 1.89 15.52 -1.49
N GLY A 286 1.63 14.40 -0.81
CA GLY A 286 2.62 13.73 0.02
C GLY A 286 3.82 13.25 -0.78
N VAL A 287 3.60 12.64 -1.96
CA VAL A 287 4.68 12.22 -2.86
C VAL A 287 5.52 13.43 -3.31
N TRP A 288 4.88 14.52 -3.72
CA TRP A 288 5.60 15.74 -4.10
C TRP A 288 6.41 16.32 -2.94
N LEU A 289 5.85 16.29 -1.72
CA LEU A 289 6.57 16.73 -0.51
C LEU A 289 7.83 15.86 -0.27
N TRP A 290 7.72 14.54 -0.39
CA TRP A 290 8.86 13.65 -0.21
C TRP A 290 9.93 13.86 -1.28
N LEU A 291 9.53 13.99 -2.55
CA LEU A 291 10.48 14.28 -3.63
C LEU A 291 11.17 15.63 -3.44
N LEU A 292 10.45 16.66 -2.98
CA LEU A 292 11.03 17.96 -2.65
C LEU A 292 12.07 17.85 -1.53
N ILE A 293 11.74 17.13 -0.44
CA ILE A 293 12.67 16.91 0.68
C ILE A 293 13.92 16.18 0.20
N LEU A 294 13.78 15.15 -0.65
CA LEU A 294 14.92 14.41 -1.21
C LEU A 294 15.78 15.28 -2.11
N CYS A 295 15.17 16.12 -2.95
CA CYS A 295 15.92 17.03 -3.82
C CYS A 295 16.69 18.10 -3.04
N VAL A 296 16.05 18.70 -2.04
CA VAL A 296 16.70 19.71 -1.18
C VAL A 296 17.78 19.05 -0.29
N GLY A 297 17.44 17.94 0.37
CA GLY A 297 18.39 17.21 1.22
C GLY A 297 19.61 16.70 0.45
N GLY A 298 19.41 16.18 -0.76
CA GLY A 298 20.51 15.70 -1.60
C GLY A 298 21.52 16.78 -2.01
N GLN A 299 21.15 18.05 -1.99
CA GLN A 299 22.07 19.17 -2.28
C GLN A 299 23.05 19.45 -1.12
N PHE A 300 22.71 19.05 0.11
CA PHE A 300 23.59 19.25 1.27
C PHE A 300 24.61 18.13 1.47
N TYR A 301 24.48 17.02 0.73
CA TYR A 301 25.38 15.85 0.82
C TYR A 301 26.15 15.59 -0.49
N ALA A 302 26.02 16.44 -1.48
CA ALA A 302 26.79 16.43 -2.73
C ALA A 302 27.97 17.41 -2.64
#